data_ce926f96ba64ad625b19b520adb79982
#
_entry.id   ce926f96ba64ad625b19b520adb79982
#
_cell.length_a   1.000
_cell.length_b   1.000
_cell.length_c   1.000
_cell.angle_alpha   90.00
_cell.angle_beta   90.00
_cell.angle_gamma   90.00
#
_symmetry.space_group_name_H-M   'P 1'
#
loop_
_entity.id
_entity.type
_entity.pdbx_description
1 polymer ?
#
loop_
_entity_poly.entity_id
_entity_poly.type
_entity_poly.pdbx_seq_one_letter_code
_entity_poly.pdbx_strand_id
1 'polypeptide(L)'
;MEKFIVVLTEKAKQDNSLHKRSGNKAIERKIKSFLEELKVHPFSRTGQPEALKYELHGFWSRRINQKDRMIYSVNNEIVTVEVVSAMGHYFDK
;
A
#
# COMPACT_ATOMS: atom_id res chain seq x y z
N MET A 1 2.17 2.01 19.81
CA MET A 1 2.95 0.76 19.94
C MET A 1 2.79 -0.06 18.67
N GLU A 2 3.91 -0.48 18.12
CA GLU A 2 3.87 -1.26 16.89
C GLU A 2 3.39 -2.67 17.16
N LYS A 3 2.47 -3.11 16.36
CA LYS A 3 1.86 -4.41 16.53
C LYS A 3 2.09 -5.31 15.33
N PHE A 4 2.36 -4.73 14.18
CA PHE A 4 2.52 -5.46 12.94
C PHE A 4 3.88 -5.20 12.33
N ILE A 5 4.38 -6.19 11.60
CA ILE A 5 5.61 -6.06 10.84
C ILE A 5 5.24 -5.79 9.39
N VAL A 6 5.81 -4.75 8.82
CA VAL A 6 5.50 -4.37 7.44
C VAL A 6 6.63 -4.82 6.53
N VAL A 7 6.27 -5.59 5.51
CA VAL A 7 7.22 -6.14 4.54
C VAL A 7 6.79 -5.70 3.15
N LEU A 8 7.74 -5.29 2.32
CA LEU A 8 7.46 -4.93 0.94
C LEU A 8 7.94 -6.03 0.01
N THR A 9 7.08 -6.38 -0.95
CA THR A 9 7.51 -7.31 -2.01
C THR A 9 8.47 -6.59 -2.95
N GLU A 10 9.12 -7.36 -3.82
CA GLU A 10 9.98 -6.77 -4.84
C GLU A 10 9.20 -5.80 -5.72
N LYS A 11 7.99 -6.18 -6.07
CA LYS A 11 7.13 -5.31 -6.88
C LYS A 11 6.88 -3.98 -6.16
N ALA A 12 6.56 -4.05 -4.88
CA ALA A 12 6.30 -2.84 -4.11
C ALA A 12 7.55 -1.97 -4.00
N LYS A 13 8.71 -2.60 -3.84
CA LYS A 13 9.96 -1.86 -3.77
C LYS A 13 10.25 -1.15 -5.08
N GLN A 14 10.00 -1.82 -6.19
CA GLN A 14 10.21 -1.22 -7.51
C GLN A 14 9.27 -0.04 -7.73
N ASP A 15 8.00 -0.22 -7.39
CA ASP A 15 7.01 0.83 -7.54
C ASP A 15 7.37 2.04 -6.69
N ASN A 16 7.79 1.79 -5.46
CA ASN A 16 8.20 2.85 -4.55
C ASN A 16 9.40 3.61 -5.11
N SER A 17 10.34 2.89 -5.69
CA SER A 17 11.51 3.47 -6.31
C SER A 17 11.13 4.39 -7.47
N LEU A 18 10.15 3.98 -8.26
CA LEU A 18 9.67 4.79 -9.38
C LEU A 18 9.07 6.11 -8.89
N HIS A 19 8.29 6.05 -7.81
CA HIS A 19 7.73 7.26 -7.23
C HIS A 19 8.83 8.19 -6.74
N LYS A 20 9.85 7.63 -6.13
CA LYS A 20 10.97 8.41 -5.66
C LYS A 20 11.67 9.13 -6.80
N ARG A 21 11.89 8.41 -7.90
CA ARG A 21 12.57 8.97 -9.06
C ARG A 21 11.73 10.02 -9.76
N SER A 22 10.42 9.95 -9.64
CA SER A 22 9.56 10.95 -10.26
C SER A 22 9.67 12.29 -9.56
N GLY A 23 10.21 12.31 -8.35
CA GLY A 23 10.41 13.55 -7.63
C GLY A 23 9.17 14.13 -6.97
N ASN A 24 8.09 13.36 -6.92
CA ASN A 24 6.87 13.85 -6.29
C ASN A 24 6.96 13.65 -4.78
N LYS A 25 7.35 14.71 -4.10
CA LYS A 25 7.56 14.64 -2.65
C LYS A 25 6.28 14.35 -1.88
N ALA A 26 5.15 14.83 -2.38
CA ALA A 26 3.88 14.61 -1.70
C ALA A 26 3.53 13.12 -1.69
N ILE A 27 3.74 12.44 -2.82
CA ILE A 27 3.50 11.00 -2.90
C ILE A 27 4.47 10.24 -2.01
N GLU A 28 5.74 10.63 -2.01
CA GLU A 28 6.72 9.96 -1.16
C GLU A 28 6.34 10.05 0.31
N ARG A 29 5.93 11.23 0.75
CA ARG A 29 5.53 11.42 2.15
C ARG A 29 4.30 10.59 2.48
N LYS A 30 3.36 10.51 1.55
CA LYS A 30 2.14 9.76 1.79
C LYS A 30 2.43 8.26 1.90
N ILE A 31 3.28 7.74 1.03
CA ILE A 31 3.68 6.35 1.08
C ILE A 31 4.36 6.05 2.41
N LYS A 32 5.28 6.91 2.81
CA LYS A 32 5.99 6.72 4.07
C LYS A 32 5.03 6.74 5.24
N SER A 33 4.09 7.66 5.22
CA SER A 33 3.10 7.77 6.29
C SER A 33 2.24 6.51 6.36
N PHE A 34 1.82 5.99 5.21
CA PHE A 34 1.02 4.77 5.18
C PHE A 34 1.79 3.59 5.74
N LEU A 35 3.06 3.47 5.36
CA LEU A 35 3.88 2.36 5.85
C LEU A 35 4.01 2.41 7.37
N GLU A 36 4.14 3.61 7.92
CA GLU A 36 4.21 3.75 9.37
C GLU A 36 2.88 3.40 10.03
N GLU A 37 1.78 3.83 9.43
CA GLU A 37 0.46 3.52 9.98
C GLU A 37 0.16 2.02 9.96
N LEU A 38 0.61 1.34 8.92
CA LEU A 38 0.34 -0.09 8.81
C LEU A 38 0.93 -0.89 9.96
N LYS A 39 1.93 -0.36 10.61
CA LYS A 39 2.53 -1.02 11.77
C LYS A 39 1.58 -1.11 12.95
N VAL A 40 0.57 -0.24 12.98
CA VAL A 40 -0.36 -0.18 14.10
C VAL A 40 -1.81 -0.34 13.64
N HIS A 41 -2.17 0.26 12.51
CA HIS A 41 -3.56 0.30 12.06
C HIS A 41 -3.70 -0.15 10.62
N PRO A 42 -3.57 -1.46 10.34
CA PRO A 42 -3.65 -1.91 8.94
C PRO A 42 -5.05 -1.87 8.34
N PHE A 43 -6.08 -1.75 9.17
CA PHE A 43 -7.46 -1.80 8.67
C PHE A 43 -8.20 -0.49 8.78
N SER A 44 -7.55 0.56 9.24
CA SER A 44 -8.23 1.83 9.48
C SER A 44 -7.26 2.98 9.27
N ARG A 45 -7.75 4.17 9.48
CA ARG A 45 -6.98 5.42 9.41
C ARG A 45 -6.88 5.96 7.99
N THR A 46 -5.76 6.60 7.67
CA THR A 46 -5.62 7.43 6.47
C THR A 46 -5.71 6.62 5.19
N GLY A 47 -6.19 7.25 4.13
CA GLY A 47 -6.20 6.63 2.81
C GLY A 47 -7.41 5.77 2.56
N GLN A 48 -8.38 5.81 3.46
CA GLN A 48 -9.63 5.06 3.29
C GLN A 48 -9.37 3.59 3.00
N PRO A 49 -8.80 2.86 3.96
CA PRO A 49 -8.52 1.44 3.74
C PRO A 49 -9.78 0.69 3.34
N GLU A 50 -9.66 -0.13 2.34
CA GLU A 50 -10.80 -0.81 1.76
C GLU A 50 -10.43 -2.25 1.46
N ALA A 51 -11.27 -3.19 1.91
CA ALA A 51 -11.07 -4.61 1.60
C ALA A 51 -11.48 -4.86 0.16
N LEU A 52 -10.65 -5.58 -0.56
CA LEU A 52 -10.90 -5.87 -1.96
C LEU A 52 -11.67 -7.15 -2.11
N LYS A 53 -12.24 -7.36 -3.30
CA LYS A 53 -13.15 -8.47 -3.54
C LYS A 53 -12.68 -9.31 -4.72
N TYR A 54 -13.37 -10.40 -4.93
CA TYR A 54 -13.16 -11.31 -6.08
C TYR A 54 -11.73 -11.83 -6.07
N GLU A 55 -11.02 -11.63 -7.14
CA GLU A 55 -9.67 -12.18 -7.28
C GLU A 55 -8.69 -11.58 -6.27
N LEU A 56 -9.01 -10.42 -5.76
CA LEU A 56 -8.17 -9.75 -4.77
C LEU A 56 -8.70 -9.90 -3.35
N HIS A 57 -9.58 -10.86 -3.16
CA HIS A 57 -10.09 -11.15 -1.83
C HIS A 57 -8.94 -11.47 -0.88
N GLY A 58 -8.96 -10.84 0.28
CA GLY A 58 -7.87 -10.99 1.24
C GLY A 58 -6.88 -9.85 1.20
N PHE A 59 -7.01 -9.00 0.20
CA PHE A 59 -6.14 -7.82 0.09
C PHE A 59 -6.90 -6.58 0.48
N TRP A 60 -6.14 -5.56 0.83
CA TRP A 60 -6.66 -4.25 1.18
C TRP A 60 -5.98 -3.20 0.33
N SER A 61 -6.63 -2.05 0.16
CA SER A 61 -6.00 -0.96 -0.56
C SER A 61 -6.16 0.34 0.21
N ARG A 62 -5.17 1.21 0.07
CA ARG A 62 -5.24 2.59 0.54
C ARG A 62 -5.00 3.51 -0.63
N ARG A 63 -5.76 4.57 -0.70
CA ARG A 63 -5.63 5.53 -1.78
C ARG A 63 -4.47 6.47 -1.52
N ILE A 64 -3.50 6.49 -2.44
CA ILE A 64 -2.40 7.43 -2.38
C ILE A 64 -2.82 8.74 -3.04
N ASN A 65 -3.41 8.63 -4.23
CA ASN A 65 -4.00 9.77 -4.93
C ASN A 65 -5.06 9.21 -5.87
N GLN A 66 -5.49 9.98 -6.84
CA GLN A 66 -6.57 9.54 -7.71
C GLN A 66 -6.22 8.32 -8.55
N LYS A 67 -4.95 8.13 -8.85
CA LYS A 67 -4.52 7.01 -9.69
C LYS A 67 -3.79 5.91 -8.94
N ASP A 68 -3.12 6.24 -7.87
CA ASP A 68 -2.21 5.31 -7.22
C ASP A 68 -2.78 4.80 -5.92
N ARG A 69 -2.53 3.53 -5.67
CA ARG A 69 -2.98 2.89 -4.44
C ARG A 69 -1.87 2.02 -3.87
N MET A 70 -1.96 1.79 -2.59
CA MET A 70 -1.09 0.84 -1.91
C MET A 70 -1.91 -0.41 -1.63
N ILE A 71 -1.49 -1.53 -2.17
CA ILE A 71 -2.19 -2.81 -2.02
C ILE A 71 -1.39 -3.66 -1.04
N TYR A 72 -2.08 -4.22 -0.07
CA TYR A 72 -1.39 -5.01 0.95
C TYR A 72 -2.31 -6.11 1.48
N SER A 73 -1.71 -7.10 2.08
CA SER A 73 -2.44 -8.17 2.76
C SER A 73 -1.95 -8.26 4.18
N VAL A 74 -2.79 -8.80 5.06
CA VAL A 74 -2.43 -8.95 6.47
C VAL A 74 -2.61 -10.40 6.83
N ASN A 75 -1.55 -11.00 7.38
CA ASN A 75 -1.58 -12.39 7.79
C ASN A 75 -0.90 -12.47 9.15
N ASN A 76 -1.68 -12.77 10.17
CA ASN A 76 -1.20 -12.76 11.55
C ASN A 76 -0.70 -11.36 11.88
N GLU A 77 0.57 -11.23 12.21
CA GLU A 77 1.13 -9.93 12.56
C GLU A 77 2.00 -9.36 11.45
N ILE A 78 1.86 -9.89 10.25
CA ILE A 78 2.68 -9.43 9.12
C ILE A 78 1.79 -8.76 8.09
N VAL A 79 2.15 -7.53 7.72
CA VAL A 79 1.51 -6.80 6.65
C VAL A 79 2.45 -6.83 5.45
N THR A 80 2.02 -7.46 4.38
CA THR A 80 2.83 -7.54 3.16
C THR A 80 2.29 -6.55 2.15
N VAL A 81 3.13 -5.58 1.77
CA VAL A 81 2.78 -4.58 0.79
C VAL A 81 3.20 -5.10 -0.58
N GLU A 82 2.20 -5.29 -1.46
CA GLU A 82 2.42 -5.89 -2.75
C GLU A 82 2.66 -4.85 -3.84
N VAL A 83 1.92 -3.76 -3.79
CA VAL A 83 1.97 -2.72 -4.82
C VAL A 83 1.80 -1.38 -4.14
N VAL A 84 2.62 -0.39 -4.54
CA VAL A 84 2.45 0.99 -4.06
C VAL A 84 2.03 1.91 -5.19
N SER A 85 1.54 1.34 -6.26
CA SER A 85 1.08 2.10 -7.40
C SER A 85 0.04 1.27 -8.13
N ALA A 86 -1.00 1.93 -8.62
CA ALA A 86 -2.00 1.26 -9.43
C ALA A 86 -1.77 1.50 -10.91
N MET A 87 -0.61 2.05 -11.25
CA MET A 87 -0.28 2.25 -12.66
C MET A 87 -0.25 0.92 -13.37
N GLY A 88 -0.59 0.94 -14.61
CA GLY A 88 -0.74 -0.27 -15.35
C GLY A 88 -2.15 -0.77 -15.12
N HIS A 89 -2.34 -1.99 -14.89
CA HIS A 89 -3.69 -2.54 -14.92
C HIS A 89 -3.96 -3.52 -13.80
N TYR A 90 -3.39 -3.24 -12.65
CA TYR A 90 -3.55 -4.16 -11.54
C TYR A 90 -5.02 -4.36 -11.20
N PHE A 91 -5.82 -3.30 -11.27
CA PHE A 91 -7.24 -3.35 -10.97
C PHE A 91 -8.13 -3.44 -12.20
N ASP A 92 -7.57 -3.26 -13.36
CA ASP A 92 -8.37 -3.26 -14.59
C ASP A 92 -8.67 -4.67 -14.99
N LYS A 93 -9.91 -4.94 -15.15
CA LYS A 93 -10.32 -6.27 -15.53
C LYS A 93 -11.10 -6.21 -16.80
#